data_35b5df4e98cdb9da11a3bdbcb611e510
#
_entry.id   35b5df4e98cdb9da11a3bdbcb611e510
#
_cell.length_a   1.000
_cell.length_b   1.000
_cell.length_c   1.000
_cell.angle_alpha   90.00
_cell.angle_beta   90.00
_cell.angle_gamma   90.00
#
_symmetry.space_group_name_H-M   'P 1'
#
loop_
_entity.id
_entity.type
_entity.pdbx_description
1 polymer ?
#
loop_
_entity_poly.entity_id
_entity_poly.type
_entity_poly.pdbx_seq_one_letter_code
_entity_poly.pdbx_strand_id
1 'polypeptide(L)'
;LEPALPASPASETSDMDVVLVGPRAHPVHSVQRAADAHLDAFCRQAIAEHGLEDSFYVLDLGIIQRRHEVWTSLLPRVTPFYAVKANPDPVLLKTLALLGAGFDVASEAELNLVLSLGGVDPGKRVVYANACKRPRDLCHMAEKSADLTTFDTCSELRKIARHHAGAQCLLRIRADDPDARCQLGNKYGAEMEDVPELVALAKELGLQLVGVSFHVGSGASNPNAFTAAIRLAHDVFSTAWQAGFKDMEILDIGGGF
;
A
#
# COMPACT_ATOMS: atom_id res chain seq x y z
N LEU A 1 23.01 23.68 -0.77
CA LEU A 1 21.97 24.59 -1.26
C LEU A 1 20.81 23.74 -1.72
N GLU A 2 19.84 23.53 -0.83
CA GLU A 2 18.56 22.90 -1.19
C GLU A 2 17.78 23.84 -2.12
N PRO A 3 17.17 23.32 -3.19
CA PRO A 3 16.27 24.14 -3.99
C PRO A 3 14.98 24.40 -3.20
N ALA A 4 14.65 25.66 -3.00
CA ALA A 4 13.39 26.08 -2.40
C ALA A 4 12.22 25.56 -3.24
N LEU A 5 11.29 24.86 -2.60
CA LEU A 5 10.03 24.42 -3.20
C LEU A 5 9.22 25.65 -3.64
N PRO A 6 8.63 25.65 -4.85
CA PRO A 6 7.80 26.77 -5.31
C PRO A 6 6.56 26.91 -4.42
N ALA A 7 6.22 28.14 -4.06
CA ALA A 7 5.00 28.45 -3.33
C ALA A 7 3.78 28.03 -4.15
N SER A 8 2.94 27.19 -3.57
CA SER A 8 1.68 26.73 -4.16
C SER A 8 0.67 27.90 -4.19
N PRO A 9 -0.09 28.06 -5.28
CA PRO A 9 -1.18 29.04 -5.31
C PRO A 9 -2.27 28.64 -4.31
N ALA A 10 -2.81 29.62 -3.59
CA ALA A 10 -3.92 29.45 -2.69
C ALA A 10 -5.14 28.95 -3.46
N SER A 11 -5.50 27.68 -3.32
CA SER A 11 -6.77 27.14 -3.80
C SER A 11 -7.81 27.28 -2.70
N GLU A 12 -8.96 27.82 -3.06
CA GLU A 12 -10.16 27.85 -2.24
C GLU A 12 -10.48 26.45 -1.73
N THR A 13 -10.57 26.30 -0.42
CA THR A 13 -10.88 25.04 0.25
C THR A 13 -12.35 24.73 0.02
N SER A 14 -12.65 23.68 -0.78
CA SER A 14 -13.96 23.05 -0.72
C SER A 14 -14.13 22.41 0.66
N ASP A 15 -15.23 22.75 1.34
CA ASP A 15 -15.66 22.07 2.57
C ASP A 15 -15.82 20.58 2.26
N MET A 16 -14.92 19.75 2.79
CA MET A 16 -15.11 18.30 2.74
C MET A 16 -16.09 17.92 3.84
N ASP A 17 -17.30 17.53 3.44
CA ASP A 17 -18.26 16.90 4.34
C ASP A 17 -17.66 15.64 4.96
N VAL A 18 -17.62 15.62 6.27
CA VAL A 18 -16.98 14.54 7.02
C VAL A 18 -17.90 13.35 7.11
N VAL A 19 -17.45 12.21 6.59
CA VAL A 19 -18.16 10.94 6.68
C VAL A 19 -17.73 10.20 7.94
N LEU A 20 -18.66 10.04 8.88
CA LEU A 20 -18.45 9.21 10.07
C LEU A 20 -18.42 7.73 9.70
N VAL A 21 -17.38 7.00 10.12
CA VAL A 21 -17.20 5.60 9.83
C VAL A 21 -17.01 4.79 11.12
N GLY A 22 -17.92 3.85 11.36
CA GLY A 22 -17.82 2.84 12.43
C GLY A 22 -18.74 3.02 13.62
N PRO A 23 -18.81 2.02 14.53
CA PRO A 23 -19.75 1.98 15.64
C PRO A 23 -19.44 2.97 16.78
N ARG A 24 -18.31 3.68 16.72
CA ARG A 24 -17.98 4.81 17.58
C ARG A 24 -17.73 6.02 16.69
N ALA A 25 -18.67 6.97 16.76
CA ALA A 25 -18.50 8.26 16.12
C ALA A 25 -17.29 8.97 16.75
N HIS A 26 -16.21 9.12 15.99
CA HIS A 26 -15.17 10.06 16.37
C HIS A 26 -15.66 11.47 16.05
N PRO A 27 -15.66 12.41 17.00
CA PRO A 27 -16.01 13.79 16.69
C PRO A 27 -14.98 14.34 15.70
N VAL A 28 -15.44 14.72 14.52
CA VAL A 28 -14.60 15.39 13.54
C VAL A 28 -15.00 16.86 13.54
N HIS A 29 -14.02 17.70 13.83
CA HIS A 29 -14.20 19.15 13.86
C HIS A 29 -13.49 19.73 12.63
N SER A 30 -14.18 20.58 11.86
CA SER A 30 -13.52 21.39 10.85
C SER A 30 -12.79 22.53 11.57
N VAL A 31 -11.48 22.45 11.64
CA VAL A 31 -10.64 23.54 12.16
C VAL A 31 -10.00 24.22 10.97
N GLN A 32 -10.32 25.52 10.77
CA GLN A 32 -9.60 26.31 9.76
C GLN A 32 -8.11 26.33 10.08
N ARG A 33 -7.31 26.21 9.04
CA ARG A 33 -5.86 26.16 9.06
C ARG A 33 -5.28 27.31 9.87
N ALA A 34 -4.68 26.99 10.99
CA ALA A 34 -3.94 27.97 11.75
C ALA A 34 -2.76 27.31 12.45
N ALA A 35 -1.72 28.11 12.73
CA ALA A 35 -0.46 27.74 13.35
C ALA A 35 -0.64 26.92 14.65
N ASP A 36 0.45 26.37 15.19
CA ASP A 36 0.52 25.50 16.39
C ASP A 36 -0.32 25.97 17.60
N ALA A 37 -0.57 27.28 17.71
CA ALA A 37 -1.45 27.88 18.72
C ALA A 37 -2.91 27.38 18.66
N HIS A 38 -3.37 26.92 17.49
CA HIS A 38 -4.75 26.42 17.32
C HIS A 38 -4.88 24.96 17.71
N LEU A 39 -3.83 24.14 17.58
CA LEU A 39 -3.86 22.76 18.04
C LEU A 39 -3.99 22.73 19.58
N ASP A 40 -3.25 23.60 20.30
CA ASP A 40 -3.36 23.70 21.76
C ASP A 40 -4.76 24.17 22.18
N ALA A 41 -5.32 25.18 21.50
CA ALA A 41 -6.68 25.66 21.76
C ALA A 41 -7.72 24.56 21.48
N PHE A 42 -7.57 23.82 20.38
CA PHE A 42 -8.42 22.67 20.04
C PHE A 42 -8.35 21.60 21.13
N CYS A 43 -7.15 21.22 21.56
CA CYS A 43 -6.97 20.22 22.61
C CYS A 43 -7.62 20.66 23.93
N ARG A 44 -7.45 21.92 24.34
CA ARG A 44 -8.08 22.46 25.56
C ARG A 44 -9.61 22.47 25.45
N GLN A 45 -10.13 22.83 24.28
CA GLN A 45 -11.57 22.80 24.02
C GLN A 45 -12.10 21.37 24.10
N ALA A 46 -11.43 20.39 23.42
CA ALA A 46 -11.84 19.00 23.45
C ALA A 46 -11.85 18.42 24.87
N ILE A 47 -10.84 18.74 25.68
CA ILE A 47 -10.78 18.33 27.09
C ILE A 47 -11.97 18.91 27.86
N ALA A 48 -12.27 20.21 27.70
CA ALA A 48 -13.34 20.87 28.41
C ALA A 48 -14.74 20.36 27.99
N GLU A 49 -14.98 20.17 26.68
CA GLU A 49 -16.28 19.77 26.15
C GLU A 49 -16.60 18.29 26.42
N HIS A 50 -15.58 17.41 26.37
CA HIS A 50 -15.79 15.96 26.49
C HIS A 50 -15.37 15.39 27.84
N GLY A 51 -14.89 16.21 28.77
CA GLY A 51 -14.44 15.78 30.09
C GLY A 51 -13.33 14.73 30.01
N LEU A 52 -12.36 14.91 29.08
CA LEU A 52 -11.31 13.93 28.85
C LEU A 52 -10.31 13.95 30.03
N GLU A 53 -10.19 12.83 30.73
CA GLU A 53 -9.24 12.65 31.83
C GLU A 53 -8.02 11.81 31.41
N ASP A 54 -8.15 11.02 30.35
CA ASP A 54 -7.09 10.18 29.78
C ASP A 54 -6.36 10.85 28.61
N SER A 55 -5.22 10.30 28.25
CA SER A 55 -4.49 10.69 27.04
C SER A 55 -5.29 10.39 25.76
N PHE A 56 -5.20 11.26 24.77
CA PHE A 56 -5.84 11.09 23.48
C PHE A 56 -4.93 11.51 22.33
N TYR A 57 -5.28 11.09 21.13
CA TYR A 57 -4.59 11.47 19.90
C TYR A 57 -5.45 12.43 19.10
N VAL A 58 -4.79 13.38 18.43
CA VAL A 58 -5.41 14.24 17.41
C VAL A 58 -4.91 13.77 16.04
N LEU A 59 -5.84 13.44 15.14
CA LEU A 59 -5.54 13.09 13.76
C LEU A 59 -5.84 14.27 12.84
N ASP A 60 -4.80 14.89 12.26
CA ASP A 60 -4.94 15.97 11.27
C ASP A 60 -5.13 15.37 9.86
N LEU A 61 -6.37 15.33 9.40
CA LEU A 61 -6.72 14.83 8.07
C LEU A 61 -6.16 15.70 6.94
N GLY A 62 -5.97 17.00 7.19
CA GLY A 62 -5.37 17.92 6.24
C GLY A 62 -3.91 17.58 5.93
N ILE A 63 -3.16 17.00 6.89
CA ILE A 63 -1.81 16.47 6.63
C ILE A 63 -1.88 15.30 5.65
N ILE A 64 -2.84 14.39 5.82
CA ILE A 64 -3.02 13.23 4.95
C ILE A 64 -3.31 13.70 3.52
N GLN A 65 -4.23 14.62 3.36
CA GLN A 65 -4.58 15.21 2.07
C GLN A 65 -3.36 15.84 1.39
N ARG A 66 -2.65 16.72 2.10
CA ARG A 66 -1.44 17.38 1.58
C ARG A 66 -0.36 16.38 1.15
N ARG A 67 -0.14 15.30 1.93
CA ARG A 67 0.83 14.26 1.56
C ARG A 67 0.39 13.51 0.31
N HIS A 68 -0.88 13.21 0.16
CA HIS A 68 -1.42 12.59 -1.04
C HIS A 68 -1.29 13.52 -2.27
N GLU A 69 -1.57 14.81 -2.13
CA GLU A 69 -1.40 15.82 -3.19
C GLU A 69 0.08 15.93 -3.63
N VAL A 70 1.01 15.96 -2.67
CA VAL A 70 2.45 15.96 -2.97
C VAL A 70 2.84 14.71 -3.75
N TRP A 71 2.37 13.53 -3.31
CA TRP A 71 2.63 12.28 -4.01
C TRP A 71 2.15 12.34 -5.46
N THR A 72 0.88 12.65 -5.66
CA THR A 72 0.26 12.65 -6.99
C THR A 72 0.83 13.71 -7.93
N SER A 73 1.31 14.83 -7.38
CA SER A 73 1.98 15.88 -8.16
C SER A 73 3.39 15.50 -8.59
N LEU A 74 4.16 14.86 -7.71
CA LEU A 74 5.55 14.47 -7.99
C LEU A 74 5.64 13.15 -8.77
N LEU A 75 4.72 12.23 -8.53
CA LEU A 75 4.68 10.89 -9.10
C LEU A 75 3.34 10.60 -9.79
N PRO A 76 2.95 11.38 -10.83
CA PRO A 76 1.61 11.29 -11.42
C PRO A 76 1.30 9.96 -12.12
N ARG A 77 2.32 9.12 -12.36
CA ARG A 77 2.18 7.78 -12.94
C ARG A 77 2.26 6.66 -11.91
N VAL A 78 2.40 6.99 -10.61
CA VAL A 78 2.54 6.00 -9.54
C VAL A 78 1.35 6.12 -8.60
N THR A 79 0.45 5.16 -8.65
CA THR A 79 -0.71 5.11 -7.75
C THR A 79 -0.26 4.72 -6.35
N PRO A 80 -0.58 5.52 -5.31
CA PRO A 80 -0.24 5.18 -3.94
C PRO A 80 -1.13 4.05 -3.42
N PHE A 81 -0.52 3.00 -2.87
CA PHE A 81 -1.17 1.94 -2.11
C PHE A 81 -0.72 2.02 -0.66
N TYR A 82 -1.65 2.34 0.23
CA TYR A 82 -1.34 2.55 1.64
C TYR A 82 -1.22 1.23 2.39
N ALA A 83 -0.08 1.00 3.04
CA ALA A 83 0.15 -0.17 3.87
C ALA A 83 -0.64 -0.06 5.20
N VAL A 84 -1.73 -0.79 5.30
CA VAL A 84 -2.69 -0.70 6.44
C VAL A 84 -2.03 -0.94 7.79
N LYS A 85 -1.04 -1.83 7.84
CA LYS A 85 -0.25 -2.13 9.05
C LYS A 85 0.46 -0.92 9.67
N ALA A 86 0.68 0.16 8.90
CA ALA A 86 1.37 1.36 9.39
C ALA A 86 0.49 2.14 10.38
N ASN A 87 -0.78 2.33 10.07
CA ASN A 87 -1.79 2.86 10.97
C ASN A 87 -3.19 2.43 10.47
N PRO A 88 -3.86 1.50 11.16
CA PRO A 88 -5.17 0.97 10.76
C PRO A 88 -6.35 1.84 11.23
N ASP A 89 -6.13 3.09 11.57
CA ASP A 89 -7.20 3.99 12.00
C ASP A 89 -8.27 4.12 10.91
N PRO A 90 -9.56 3.82 11.19
CA PRO A 90 -10.61 3.81 10.17
C PRO A 90 -10.84 5.18 9.52
N VAL A 91 -10.64 6.29 10.24
CA VAL A 91 -10.83 7.65 9.71
C VAL A 91 -9.71 7.99 8.72
N LEU A 92 -8.46 7.63 9.07
CA LEU A 92 -7.32 7.75 8.17
C LEU A 92 -7.54 6.95 6.89
N LEU A 93 -7.89 5.66 7.04
CA LEU A 93 -8.11 4.77 5.90
C LEU A 93 -9.27 5.28 5.02
N LYS A 94 -10.37 5.74 5.63
CA LYS A 94 -11.51 6.32 4.88
C LYS A 94 -11.09 7.56 4.11
N THR A 95 -10.30 8.45 4.73
CA THR A 95 -9.76 9.63 4.06
C THR A 95 -8.94 9.25 2.83
N LEU A 96 -8.01 8.30 2.96
CA LEU A 96 -7.23 7.79 1.85
C LEU A 96 -8.09 7.14 0.76
N ALA A 97 -9.13 6.40 1.16
CA ALA A 97 -10.09 5.80 0.23
C ALA A 97 -10.82 6.87 -0.61
N LEU A 98 -11.25 7.97 0.01
CA LEU A 98 -11.90 9.11 -0.65
C LEU A 98 -10.93 9.86 -1.59
N LEU A 99 -9.65 9.95 -1.22
CA LEU A 99 -8.60 10.53 -2.07
C LEU A 99 -8.19 9.63 -3.25
N GLY A 100 -8.71 8.41 -3.33
CA GLY A 100 -8.44 7.50 -4.44
C GLY A 100 -7.25 6.56 -4.25
N ALA A 101 -6.60 6.55 -3.08
CA ALA A 101 -5.50 5.63 -2.79
C ALA A 101 -5.96 4.16 -2.80
N GLY A 102 -5.08 3.25 -3.20
CA GLY A 102 -5.21 1.82 -2.98
C GLY A 102 -4.73 1.41 -1.58
N PHE A 103 -4.81 0.12 -1.28
CA PHE A 103 -4.44 -0.44 0.03
C PHE A 103 -3.57 -1.69 -0.13
N ASP A 104 -2.43 -1.69 0.57
CA ASP A 104 -1.59 -2.87 0.79
C ASP A 104 -2.05 -3.52 2.10
N VAL A 105 -2.55 -4.74 2.00
CA VAL A 105 -2.99 -5.56 3.13
C VAL A 105 -2.15 -6.82 3.23
N ALA A 106 -1.89 -7.27 4.44
CA ALA A 106 -1.07 -8.46 4.70
C ALA A 106 -1.81 -9.53 5.53
N SER A 107 -3.08 -9.30 5.87
CA SER A 107 -3.90 -10.20 6.67
C SER A 107 -5.38 -10.10 6.32
N GLU A 108 -6.12 -11.16 6.66
CA GLU A 108 -7.58 -11.19 6.57
C GLU A 108 -8.24 -10.03 7.35
N ALA A 109 -7.71 -9.69 8.52
CA ALA A 109 -8.23 -8.59 9.34
C ALA A 109 -8.07 -7.23 8.65
N GLU A 110 -6.91 -6.96 8.05
CA GLU A 110 -6.67 -5.73 7.28
C GLU A 110 -7.56 -5.67 6.04
N LEU A 111 -7.71 -6.78 5.30
CA LEU A 111 -8.62 -6.84 4.16
C LEU A 111 -10.05 -6.51 4.57
N ASN A 112 -10.56 -7.15 5.62
CA ASN A 112 -11.91 -6.89 6.11
C ASN A 112 -12.09 -5.44 6.59
N LEU A 113 -11.08 -4.86 7.23
CA LEU A 113 -11.10 -3.46 7.65
C LEU A 113 -11.24 -2.53 6.43
N VAL A 114 -10.42 -2.73 5.40
CA VAL A 114 -10.49 -1.94 4.16
C VAL A 114 -11.86 -2.08 3.48
N LEU A 115 -12.38 -3.28 3.37
CA LEU A 115 -13.69 -3.53 2.75
C LEU A 115 -14.85 -2.92 3.54
N SER A 116 -14.73 -2.83 4.86
CA SER A 116 -15.73 -2.20 5.73
C SER A 116 -15.86 -0.69 5.53
N LEU A 117 -14.85 -0.04 4.95
CA LEU A 117 -14.88 1.40 4.66
C LEU A 117 -15.93 1.78 3.61
N GLY A 118 -16.30 0.83 2.75
CA GLY A 118 -17.15 1.06 1.59
C GLY A 118 -16.49 1.90 0.48
N GLY A 119 -16.88 1.65 -0.77
CA GLY A 119 -16.38 2.40 -1.94
C GLY A 119 -14.95 2.05 -2.38
N VAL A 120 -14.35 1.01 -1.82
CA VAL A 120 -13.08 0.44 -2.29
C VAL A 120 -13.38 -0.79 -3.14
N ASP A 121 -13.02 -0.76 -4.42
CA ASP A 121 -13.08 -1.92 -5.31
C ASP A 121 -11.89 -2.86 -5.00
N PRO A 122 -12.12 -4.05 -4.44
CA PRO A 122 -11.04 -4.93 -4.02
C PRO A 122 -10.20 -5.42 -5.20
N GLY A 123 -10.79 -5.62 -6.38
CA GLY A 123 -10.08 -6.09 -7.56
C GLY A 123 -9.16 -5.05 -8.21
N LYS A 124 -9.31 -3.76 -7.85
CA LYS A 124 -8.53 -2.67 -8.45
C LYS A 124 -7.67 -1.90 -7.46
N ARG A 125 -8.10 -1.85 -6.21
CA ARG A 125 -7.54 -0.95 -5.20
C ARG A 125 -6.99 -1.68 -3.98
N VAL A 126 -6.88 -3.01 -4.02
CA VAL A 126 -6.30 -3.80 -2.93
C VAL A 126 -5.22 -4.72 -3.50
N VAL A 127 -4.05 -4.73 -2.88
CA VAL A 127 -3.02 -5.74 -3.07
C VAL A 127 -2.81 -6.50 -1.76
N TYR A 128 -2.88 -7.84 -1.82
CA TYR A 128 -2.53 -8.67 -0.68
C TYR A 128 -1.02 -8.99 -0.73
N ALA A 129 -0.24 -8.13 -0.09
CA ALA A 129 1.22 -8.07 -0.22
C ALA A 129 1.98 -8.98 0.77
N ASN A 130 1.34 -10.03 1.27
CA ASN A 130 2.03 -11.07 2.05
C ASN A 130 2.47 -12.21 1.13
N ALA A 131 3.78 -12.41 0.94
CA ALA A 131 4.32 -13.42 0.05
C ALA A 131 4.06 -14.87 0.51
N CYS A 132 3.71 -15.10 1.78
CA CYS A 132 3.39 -16.42 2.33
C CYS A 132 2.07 -16.40 3.09
N LYS A 133 0.98 -16.78 2.43
CA LYS A 133 -0.40 -16.73 2.94
C LYS A 133 -0.86 -18.08 3.49
N ARG A 134 -1.78 -18.05 4.45
CA ARG A 134 -2.48 -19.26 4.87
C ARG A 134 -3.51 -19.66 3.80
N PRO A 135 -3.83 -20.97 3.64
CA PRO A 135 -4.86 -21.40 2.70
C PRO A 135 -6.20 -20.67 2.89
N ARG A 136 -6.63 -20.45 4.13
CA ARG A 136 -7.87 -19.73 4.43
C ARG A 136 -7.84 -18.27 3.97
N ASP A 137 -6.68 -17.60 4.02
CA ASP A 137 -6.56 -16.22 3.54
C ASP A 137 -6.77 -16.15 2.03
N LEU A 138 -6.24 -17.13 1.28
CA LEU A 138 -6.45 -17.24 -0.17
C LEU A 138 -7.92 -17.50 -0.53
N CYS A 139 -8.59 -18.40 0.19
CA CYS A 139 -10.04 -18.62 0.01
C CYS A 139 -10.83 -17.33 0.30
N HIS A 140 -10.50 -16.64 1.39
CA HIS A 140 -11.16 -15.38 1.75
C HIS A 140 -10.94 -14.28 0.71
N MET A 141 -9.71 -14.14 0.17
CA MET A 141 -9.41 -13.23 -0.93
C MET A 141 -10.30 -13.52 -2.15
N ALA A 142 -10.41 -14.80 -2.55
CA ALA A 142 -11.25 -15.22 -3.66
C ALA A 142 -12.73 -14.86 -3.44
N GLU A 143 -13.26 -15.11 -2.23
CA GLU A 143 -14.64 -14.76 -1.85
C GLU A 143 -14.90 -13.24 -1.90
N LYS A 144 -13.87 -12.42 -1.66
CA LYS A 144 -13.94 -10.95 -1.64
C LYS A 144 -13.52 -10.30 -2.95
N SER A 145 -13.14 -11.07 -3.96
CA SER A 145 -12.61 -10.57 -5.25
C SER A 145 -11.37 -9.66 -5.07
N ALA A 146 -10.55 -9.97 -4.06
CA ALA A 146 -9.26 -9.32 -3.84
C ALA A 146 -8.18 -10.16 -4.53
N ASP A 147 -8.07 -10.04 -5.85
CA ASP A 147 -7.35 -11.00 -6.67
C ASP A 147 -5.86 -10.72 -6.77
N LEU A 148 -5.42 -9.47 -6.56
CA LEU A 148 -4.01 -9.09 -6.70
C LEU A 148 -3.20 -9.49 -5.46
N THR A 149 -2.15 -10.32 -5.67
CA THR A 149 -1.33 -10.82 -4.56
C THR A 149 0.12 -11.08 -4.96
N THR A 150 1.02 -11.10 -3.99
CA THR A 150 2.44 -11.39 -4.18
C THR A 150 2.79 -12.85 -3.86
N PHE A 151 3.84 -13.36 -4.51
CA PHE A 151 4.48 -14.63 -4.19
C PHE A 151 5.99 -14.55 -4.46
N ASP A 152 6.78 -15.44 -3.85
CA ASP A 152 8.23 -15.53 -4.02
C ASP A 152 8.77 -16.96 -4.00
N THR A 153 7.89 -17.98 -3.91
CA THR A 153 8.29 -19.39 -3.87
C THR A 153 7.36 -20.28 -4.68
N CYS A 154 7.88 -21.41 -5.18
CA CYS A 154 7.11 -22.44 -5.86
C CYS A 154 6.00 -23.03 -4.97
N SER A 155 6.25 -23.16 -3.67
CA SER A 155 5.26 -23.68 -2.72
C SER A 155 4.07 -22.74 -2.58
N GLU A 156 4.31 -21.43 -2.59
CA GLU A 156 3.24 -20.42 -2.57
C GLU A 156 2.41 -20.44 -3.85
N LEU A 157 3.05 -20.51 -5.02
CA LEU A 157 2.35 -20.64 -6.31
C LEU A 157 1.40 -21.84 -6.34
N ARG A 158 1.88 -23.03 -5.92
CA ARG A 158 1.03 -24.23 -5.85
C ARG A 158 -0.14 -24.07 -4.88
N LYS A 159 0.08 -23.32 -3.80
CA LYS A 159 -0.97 -23.01 -2.82
C LYS A 159 -1.99 -22.01 -3.41
N ILE A 160 -1.54 -20.96 -4.09
CA ILE A 160 -2.42 -20.02 -4.79
C ILE A 160 -3.27 -20.75 -5.82
N ALA A 161 -2.67 -21.56 -6.69
CA ALA A 161 -3.40 -22.33 -7.71
C ALA A 161 -4.50 -23.22 -7.11
N ARG A 162 -4.27 -23.76 -5.92
CA ARG A 162 -5.21 -24.66 -5.24
C ARG A 162 -6.36 -23.93 -4.56
N HIS A 163 -6.11 -22.73 -4.01
CA HIS A 163 -7.06 -22.04 -3.13
C HIS A 163 -7.61 -20.73 -3.71
N HIS A 164 -6.98 -20.19 -4.75
CA HIS A 164 -7.40 -18.97 -5.44
C HIS A 164 -6.90 -18.97 -6.90
N ALA A 165 -7.41 -19.88 -7.71
CA ALA A 165 -6.96 -20.07 -9.09
C ALA A 165 -7.14 -18.83 -10.00
N GLY A 166 -8.03 -17.90 -9.64
CA GLY A 166 -8.25 -16.64 -10.35
C GLY A 166 -7.32 -15.50 -9.92
N ALA A 167 -6.36 -15.76 -9.03
CA ALA A 167 -5.47 -14.72 -8.52
C ALA A 167 -4.61 -14.09 -9.61
N GLN A 168 -4.42 -12.79 -9.49
CA GLN A 168 -3.46 -11.98 -10.25
C GLN A 168 -2.15 -11.90 -9.45
N CYS A 169 -1.12 -12.54 -9.94
CA CYS A 169 0.10 -12.77 -9.19
C CYS A 169 1.18 -11.73 -9.53
N LEU A 170 1.80 -11.15 -8.50
CA LEU A 170 3.03 -10.36 -8.60
C LEU A 170 4.21 -11.21 -8.10
N LEU A 171 5.20 -11.43 -8.94
CA LEU A 171 6.45 -12.07 -8.51
C LEU A 171 7.26 -11.08 -7.67
N ARG A 172 7.38 -11.36 -6.39
CA ARG A 172 8.20 -10.56 -5.51
C ARG A 172 9.65 -10.99 -5.60
N ILE A 173 10.52 -10.09 -6.05
CA ILE A 173 11.96 -10.31 -6.11
C ILE A 173 12.66 -9.71 -4.90
N ARG A 174 13.82 -10.27 -4.57
CA ARG A 174 14.70 -9.71 -3.57
C ARG A 174 15.28 -8.40 -4.06
N ALA A 175 15.21 -7.39 -3.21
CA ALA A 175 15.84 -6.10 -3.41
C ALA A 175 16.25 -5.56 -2.04
N ASP A 176 17.49 -5.11 -1.93
CA ASP A 176 18.05 -4.64 -0.67
C ASP A 176 18.68 -3.26 -0.86
N ASP A 177 18.43 -2.38 0.11
CA ASP A 177 19.29 -1.25 0.41
C ASP A 177 20.12 -1.62 1.64
N PRO A 178 21.44 -1.77 1.52
CA PRO A 178 22.32 -2.06 2.67
C PRO A 178 22.23 -1.02 3.78
N ASP A 179 21.86 0.21 3.41
CA ASP A 179 21.76 1.36 4.32
C ASP A 179 20.33 1.54 4.88
N ALA A 180 19.38 0.71 4.47
CA ALA A 180 18.02 0.76 5.00
C ALA A 180 17.97 0.46 6.49
N ARG A 181 17.13 1.21 7.22
CA ARG A 181 16.94 1.03 8.65
C ARG A 181 16.44 -0.37 9.00
N CYS A 182 15.62 -0.97 8.15
CA CYS A 182 15.14 -2.35 8.26
C CYS A 182 15.24 -3.04 6.90
N GLN A 183 16.23 -3.91 6.76
CA GLN A 183 16.43 -4.73 5.57
C GLN A 183 15.43 -5.88 5.54
N LEU A 184 14.79 -6.13 4.41
CA LEU A 184 13.76 -7.17 4.23
C LEU A 184 14.20 -8.35 3.35
N GLY A 185 15.27 -8.22 2.58
CA GLY A 185 15.73 -9.23 1.63
C GLY A 185 16.13 -10.57 2.24
N ASN A 186 16.49 -10.59 3.55
CA ASN A 186 16.75 -11.84 4.26
C ASN A 186 15.49 -12.67 4.57
N LYS A 187 14.29 -12.09 4.36
CA LYS A 187 13.01 -12.72 4.73
C LYS A 187 12.10 -12.98 3.54
N TYR A 188 12.19 -12.16 2.51
CA TYR A 188 11.22 -12.15 1.42
C TYR A 188 11.89 -11.83 0.08
N GLY A 189 11.28 -12.34 -0.97
CA GLY A 189 11.67 -12.10 -2.35
C GLY A 189 12.49 -13.25 -2.92
N ALA A 190 12.14 -13.65 -4.14
CA ALA A 190 12.86 -14.67 -4.90
C ALA A 190 14.23 -14.14 -5.33
N GLU A 191 15.23 -15.00 -5.30
CA GLU A 191 16.51 -14.73 -5.96
C GLU A 191 16.34 -14.75 -7.48
N MET A 192 17.17 -14.00 -8.20
CA MET A 192 17.03 -13.89 -9.65
C MET A 192 17.24 -15.23 -10.38
N GLU A 193 18.02 -16.11 -9.78
CA GLU A 193 18.26 -17.47 -10.27
C GLU A 193 17.01 -18.34 -10.25
N ASP A 194 16.07 -18.10 -9.33
CA ASP A 194 14.81 -18.84 -9.18
C ASP A 194 13.72 -18.33 -10.11
N VAL A 195 13.86 -17.12 -10.68
CA VAL A 195 12.84 -16.48 -11.51
C VAL A 195 12.38 -17.34 -12.69
N PRO A 196 13.29 -17.97 -13.48
CA PRO A 196 12.86 -18.81 -14.60
C PRO A 196 11.97 -19.99 -14.18
N GLU A 197 12.30 -20.66 -13.04
CA GLU A 197 11.51 -21.75 -12.50
C GLU A 197 10.13 -21.27 -12.03
N LEU A 198 10.07 -20.14 -11.32
CA LEU A 198 8.83 -19.55 -10.82
C LEU A 198 7.89 -19.14 -11.96
N VAL A 199 8.44 -18.52 -13.02
CA VAL A 199 7.68 -18.14 -14.21
C VAL A 199 7.16 -19.38 -14.95
N ALA A 200 7.98 -20.40 -15.13
CA ALA A 200 7.57 -21.64 -15.77
C ALA A 200 6.45 -22.35 -14.99
N LEU A 201 6.59 -22.42 -13.67
CA LEU A 201 5.59 -23.02 -12.79
C LEU A 201 4.26 -22.22 -12.80
N ALA A 202 4.31 -20.88 -12.78
CA ALA A 202 3.11 -20.06 -12.88
C ALA A 202 2.33 -20.38 -14.16
N LYS A 203 3.03 -20.57 -15.28
CA LYS A 203 2.43 -20.95 -16.56
C LYS A 203 1.87 -22.38 -16.54
N GLU A 204 2.59 -23.34 -15.98
CA GLU A 204 2.15 -24.73 -15.82
C GLU A 204 0.84 -24.80 -15.01
N LEU A 205 0.75 -24.01 -13.94
CA LEU A 205 -0.40 -23.94 -13.06
C LEU A 205 -1.57 -23.11 -13.62
N GLY A 206 -1.39 -22.44 -14.76
CA GLY A 206 -2.42 -21.60 -15.38
C GLY A 206 -2.72 -20.30 -14.61
N LEU A 207 -1.80 -19.86 -13.75
CA LEU A 207 -1.96 -18.62 -12.99
C LEU A 207 -1.65 -17.39 -13.85
N GLN A 208 -2.31 -16.28 -13.52
CA GLN A 208 -2.09 -14.99 -14.16
C GLN A 208 -0.89 -14.29 -13.50
N LEU A 209 0.25 -14.23 -14.19
CA LEU A 209 1.36 -13.40 -13.78
C LEU A 209 1.18 -12.01 -14.41
N VAL A 210 0.84 -11.01 -13.57
CA VAL A 210 0.47 -9.66 -14.03
C VAL A 210 1.54 -8.61 -13.75
N GLY A 211 2.58 -8.95 -12.98
CA GLY A 211 3.62 -7.98 -12.66
C GLY A 211 4.71 -8.48 -11.74
N VAL A 212 5.51 -7.54 -11.30
CA VAL A 212 6.65 -7.74 -10.40
C VAL A 212 6.48 -6.84 -9.19
N SER A 213 6.89 -7.30 -8.01
CA SER A 213 7.01 -6.48 -6.82
C SER A 213 8.40 -6.58 -6.20
N PHE A 214 8.79 -5.53 -5.49
CA PHE A 214 9.97 -5.54 -4.63
C PHE A 214 9.79 -4.59 -3.44
N HIS A 215 10.67 -4.68 -2.46
CA HIS A 215 10.72 -3.73 -1.36
C HIS A 215 12.17 -3.59 -0.89
N VAL A 216 12.75 -2.42 -1.06
CA VAL A 216 14.17 -2.16 -0.76
C VAL A 216 14.50 -2.09 0.74
N GLY A 217 13.50 -2.08 1.60
CA GLY A 217 13.65 -1.97 3.05
C GLY A 217 13.02 -0.69 3.60
N SER A 218 12.60 -0.72 4.87
CA SER A 218 12.00 0.46 5.51
C SER A 218 13.06 1.49 5.89
N GLY A 219 12.80 2.76 5.55
CA GLY A 219 13.74 3.86 5.76
C GLY A 219 14.98 3.69 4.88
N ALA A 220 14.79 3.37 3.62
CA ALA A 220 15.84 3.37 2.62
C ALA A 220 16.40 4.79 2.45
N SER A 221 17.72 4.89 2.40
CA SER A 221 18.42 6.18 2.28
C SER A 221 19.15 6.33 0.95
N ASN A 222 19.30 5.23 0.20
CA ASN A 222 20.03 5.21 -1.06
C ASN A 222 19.08 5.11 -2.27
N PRO A 223 18.89 6.19 -3.04
CA PRO A 223 18.04 6.15 -4.25
C PRO A 223 18.50 5.13 -5.29
N ASN A 224 19.78 4.76 -5.32
CA ASN A 224 20.31 3.78 -6.26
C ASN A 224 19.76 2.37 -5.99
N ALA A 225 19.32 2.06 -4.78
CA ALA A 225 18.66 0.79 -4.46
C ALA A 225 17.39 0.60 -5.29
N PHE A 226 16.56 1.65 -5.44
CA PHE A 226 15.39 1.62 -6.32
C PHE A 226 15.79 1.44 -7.78
N THR A 227 16.83 2.14 -8.25
CA THR A 227 17.32 2.00 -9.62
C THR A 227 17.78 0.58 -9.90
N ALA A 228 18.51 -0.05 -8.98
CA ALA A 228 18.96 -1.43 -9.09
C ALA A 228 17.76 -2.40 -9.11
N ALA A 229 16.82 -2.25 -8.19
CA ALA A 229 15.63 -3.08 -8.10
C ALA A 229 14.74 -2.98 -9.36
N ILE A 230 14.58 -1.78 -9.93
CA ILE A 230 13.83 -1.59 -11.20
C ILE A 230 14.51 -2.31 -12.35
N ARG A 231 15.86 -2.33 -12.42
CA ARG A 231 16.57 -3.09 -13.45
C ARG A 231 16.34 -4.60 -13.31
N LEU A 232 16.42 -5.13 -12.09
CA LEU A 232 16.09 -6.54 -11.84
C LEU A 232 14.63 -6.85 -12.20
N ALA A 233 13.69 -5.97 -11.85
CA ALA A 233 12.30 -6.13 -12.24
C ALA A 233 12.14 -6.16 -13.78
N HIS A 234 12.85 -5.31 -14.53
CA HIS A 234 12.85 -5.32 -15.99
C HIS A 234 13.30 -6.68 -16.56
N ASP A 235 14.31 -7.31 -15.96
CA ASP A 235 14.79 -8.63 -16.40
C ASP A 235 13.73 -9.70 -16.14
N VAL A 236 12.98 -9.61 -15.02
CA VAL A 236 11.82 -10.48 -14.75
C VAL A 236 10.71 -10.28 -15.79
N PHE A 237 10.36 -9.04 -16.12
CA PHE A 237 9.40 -8.74 -17.19
C PHE A 237 9.82 -9.37 -18.52
N SER A 238 11.11 -9.28 -18.86
CA SER A 238 11.67 -9.86 -20.08
C SER A 238 11.56 -11.39 -20.08
N THR A 239 11.90 -12.05 -18.96
CA THR A 239 11.81 -13.50 -18.78
C THR A 239 10.36 -13.98 -18.89
N ALA A 240 9.45 -13.32 -18.23
CA ALA A 240 8.03 -13.65 -18.25
C ALA A 240 7.41 -13.42 -19.65
N TRP A 241 7.80 -12.34 -20.34
CA TRP A 241 7.39 -12.09 -21.71
C TRP A 241 7.81 -13.21 -22.66
N GLN A 242 9.06 -13.68 -22.55
CA GLN A 242 9.57 -14.81 -23.35
C GLN A 242 8.80 -16.11 -23.04
N ALA A 243 8.41 -16.32 -21.79
CA ALA A 243 7.56 -17.44 -21.39
C ALA A 243 6.10 -17.34 -21.86
N GLY A 244 5.67 -16.19 -22.40
CA GLY A 244 4.34 -16.00 -22.98
C GLY A 244 3.38 -15.18 -22.14
N PHE A 245 3.80 -14.61 -21.00
CA PHE A 245 3.00 -13.65 -20.23
C PHE A 245 3.07 -12.27 -20.89
N LYS A 246 2.05 -11.92 -21.67
CA LYS A 246 2.02 -10.68 -22.48
C LYS A 246 1.31 -9.52 -21.80
N ASP A 247 0.55 -9.81 -20.73
CA ASP A 247 -0.32 -8.85 -20.04
C ASP A 247 0.25 -8.40 -18.69
N MET A 248 1.59 -8.43 -18.56
CA MET A 248 2.29 -7.93 -17.38
C MET A 248 2.41 -6.41 -17.44
N GLU A 249 1.68 -5.71 -16.57
CA GLU A 249 1.59 -4.24 -16.57
C GLU A 249 1.90 -3.60 -15.22
N ILE A 250 2.04 -4.40 -14.15
CA ILE A 250 2.16 -3.89 -12.79
C ILE A 250 3.60 -3.97 -12.30
N LEU A 251 4.14 -2.84 -11.87
CA LEU A 251 5.36 -2.77 -11.09
C LEU A 251 5.04 -2.18 -9.70
N ASP A 252 5.09 -3.02 -8.68
CA ASP A 252 4.96 -2.62 -7.28
C ASP A 252 6.37 -2.36 -6.71
N ILE A 253 6.67 -1.11 -6.44
CA ILE A 253 7.99 -0.67 -5.95
C ILE A 253 8.13 -0.76 -4.41
N GLY A 254 7.11 -1.28 -3.74
CA GLY A 254 7.09 -1.40 -2.28
C GLY A 254 7.07 -0.05 -1.58
N GLY A 255 7.72 0.00 -0.45
CA GLY A 255 7.89 1.22 0.35
C GLY A 255 9.35 1.50 0.64
N GLY A 256 9.60 2.35 1.66
CA GLY A 256 10.96 2.68 2.09
C GLY A 256 11.37 4.13 1.84
N PHE A 257 10.50 4.91 1.20
CA PHE A 257 10.69 6.34 0.91
C PHE A 257 9.95 7.24 1.89
#